data_27cf670a6cf69efccc3b36835e64d4c3
#
_entry.id   27cf670a6cf69efccc3b36835e64d4c3
#
_cell.length_a   1.000
_cell.length_b   1.000
_cell.length_c   1.000
_cell.angle_alpha   90.00
_cell.angle_beta   90.00
_cell.angle_gamma   90.00
#
_symmetry.space_group_name_H-M   'P 1'
#
loop_
_entity.id
_entity.type
_entity.pdbx_description
1 polymer ?
#
loop_
_entity_poly.entity_id
_entity_poly.type
_entity_poly.pdbx_seq_one_letter_code
_entity_poly.pdbx_strand_id
1 'polypeptide(L)'
;MTDMIAQTLAAIRLEVADEVETIALGRRVSKFVNPSLVITLQGDLGAGKTTLSRGILLGLGHTGNVKSPTYALVEPYELELGSVYHFDLYRMVDAEELEYMGFADYLSDAALCLIEWPERGEGFLPLADVNISIEQSGEGRCVTLKAQSEAGVELVQKLERSG
;
A
#
# COMPACT_ATOMS: atom_id res chain seq x y z
N MET A 1 0.03 -22.50 -12.37
CA MET A 1 1.47 -22.50 -12.64
C MET A 1 1.92 -21.27 -13.40
N THR A 2 1.30 -20.97 -14.53
CA THR A 2 1.62 -19.78 -15.33
C THR A 2 1.45 -18.50 -14.52
N ASP A 3 0.36 -18.40 -13.77
CA ASP A 3 0.06 -17.20 -12.94
C ASP A 3 1.10 -17.00 -11.84
N MET A 4 1.54 -18.09 -11.22
CA MET A 4 2.55 -18.02 -10.18
C MET A 4 3.89 -17.51 -10.73
N ILE A 5 4.27 -17.94 -11.93
CA ILE A 5 5.48 -17.48 -12.60
C ILE A 5 5.38 -16.00 -12.93
N ALA A 6 4.23 -15.57 -13.49
CA ALA A 6 4.00 -14.17 -13.82
C ALA A 6 4.06 -13.28 -12.57
N GLN A 7 3.46 -13.73 -11.48
CA GLN A 7 3.49 -13.00 -10.19
C GLN A 7 4.91 -12.85 -9.68
N THR A 8 5.72 -13.91 -9.77
CA THR A 8 7.10 -13.90 -9.31
C THR A 8 7.96 -12.93 -10.10
N LEU A 9 7.68 -12.78 -11.42
CA LEU A 9 8.47 -11.94 -12.30
C LEU A 9 8.02 -10.47 -12.30
N ALA A 10 6.85 -10.17 -11.78
CA ALA A 10 6.32 -8.80 -11.79
C ALA A 10 6.80 -8.02 -10.56
N ALA A 11 7.94 -7.41 -10.70
CA ALA A 11 8.49 -6.52 -9.68
C ALA A 11 9.26 -5.39 -10.37
N ILE A 12 9.16 -4.17 -9.81
CA ILE A 12 9.91 -3.02 -10.30
C ILE A 12 10.55 -2.29 -9.14
N ARG A 13 11.70 -1.67 -9.42
CA ARG A 13 12.43 -0.84 -8.46
C ARG A 13 12.50 0.57 -9.02
N LEU A 14 12.17 1.53 -8.19
CA LEU A 14 12.17 2.95 -8.57
C LEU A 14 12.91 3.75 -7.51
N GLU A 15 13.70 4.72 -7.96
CA GLU A 15 14.39 5.63 -7.05
C GLU A 15 13.57 6.89 -6.90
N VAL A 16 13.43 7.37 -5.67
CA VAL A 16 12.81 8.66 -5.36
C VAL A 16 13.79 9.48 -4.54
N ALA A 17 13.97 10.73 -4.95
CA ALA A 17 14.99 11.58 -4.34
C ALA A 17 14.52 12.19 -3.01
N ASP A 18 13.22 12.46 -2.88
CA ASP A 18 12.69 13.21 -1.75
C ASP A 18 11.19 12.93 -1.58
N GLU A 19 10.58 13.66 -0.65
CA GLU A 19 9.16 13.53 -0.34
C GLU A 19 8.27 13.89 -1.54
N VAL A 20 8.67 14.91 -2.31
CA VAL A 20 7.90 15.33 -3.49
C VAL A 20 7.82 14.21 -4.50
N GLU A 21 8.95 13.54 -4.78
CA GLU A 21 8.98 12.42 -5.72
C GLU A 21 8.24 11.20 -5.18
N THR A 22 8.27 10.99 -3.86
CA THR A 22 7.53 9.90 -3.23
C THR A 22 6.02 10.10 -3.40
N ILE A 23 5.53 11.32 -3.19
CA ILE A 23 4.12 11.66 -3.41
C ILE A 23 3.77 11.48 -4.89
N ALA A 24 4.65 11.92 -5.80
CA ALA A 24 4.41 11.77 -7.23
C ALA A 24 4.31 10.29 -7.63
N LEU A 25 5.14 9.44 -7.04
CA LEU A 25 5.06 7.99 -7.27
C LEU A 25 3.71 7.45 -6.79
N GLY A 26 3.27 7.86 -5.61
CA GLY A 26 1.96 7.45 -5.09
C GLY A 26 0.83 7.85 -6.03
N ARG A 27 0.88 9.06 -6.58
CA ARG A 27 -0.12 9.52 -7.56
C ARG A 27 -0.09 8.67 -8.83
N ARG A 28 1.09 8.24 -9.29
CA ARG A 28 1.20 7.34 -10.44
C ARG A 28 0.56 5.98 -10.13
N VAL A 29 0.86 5.42 -8.97
CA VAL A 29 0.28 4.14 -8.53
C VAL A 29 -1.25 4.22 -8.52
N SER A 30 -1.80 5.33 -8.04
CA SER A 30 -3.24 5.51 -7.93
C SER A 30 -3.98 5.38 -9.26
N LYS A 31 -3.32 5.69 -10.36
CA LYS A 31 -3.93 5.60 -11.70
C LYS A 31 -4.26 4.16 -12.11
N PHE A 32 -3.61 3.19 -11.50
CA PHE A 32 -3.73 1.78 -11.89
C PHE A 32 -4.37 0.91 -10.80
N VAL A 33 -4.90 1.54 -9.75
CA VAL A 33 -5.60 0.82 -8.70
C VAL A 33 -6.98 0.40 -9.19
N ASN A 34 -7.26 -0.89 -9.06
CA ASN A 34 -8.60 -1.43 -9.32
C ASN A 34 -9.29 -1.69 -7.98
N PRO A 35 -10.64 -1.72 -7.95
CA PRO A 35 -11.36 -2.05 -6.72
C PRO A 35 -10.95 -3.40 -6.13
N SER A 36 -10.97 -3.49 -4.81
CA SER A 36 -10.66 -4.69 -4.04
C SER A 36 -9.19 -5.08 -4.00
N LEU A 37 -8.29 -4.10 -4.15
CA LEU A 37 -6.85 -4.35 -4.00
C LEU A 37 -6.40 -4.22 -2.54
N VAL A 38 -5.40 -5.02 -2.20
CA VAL A 38 -4.68 -4.90 -0.92
C VAL A 38 -3.22 -4.58 -1.23
N ILE A 39 -2.75 -3.45 -0.74
CA ILE A 39 -1.37 -3.00 -0.90
C ILE A 39 -0.74 -2.91 0.49
N THR A 40 0.37 -3.63 0.69
CA THR A 40 1.13 -3.55 1.94
C THR A 40 2.38 -2.71 1.73
N LEU A 41 2.76 -1.97 2.78
CA LEU A 41 3.93 -1.08 2.74
C LEU A 41 4.87 -1.42 3.88
N GLN A 42 6.08 -1.80 3.53
CA GLN A 42 7.14 -2.17 4.47
C GLN A 42 8.30 -1.18 4.39
N GLY A 43 8.98 -0.99 5.49
CA GLY A 43 10.14 -0.11 5.57
C GLY A 43 10.35 0.34 6.99
N ASP A 44 11.54 0.83 7.29
CA ASP A 44 11.88 1.33 8.61
C ASP A 44 11.04 2.55 8.96
N LEU A 45 10.98 2.87 10.23
CA LEU A 45 10.30 4.08 10.70
C LEU A 45 10.92 5.30 10.00
N GLY A 46 10.06 6.14 9.44
CA GLY A 46 10.52 7.32 8.69
C GLY A 46 10.95 7.05 7.26
N ALA A 47 10.76 5.83 6.74
CA ALA A 47 11.16 5.49 5.37
C ALA A 47 10.31 6.15 4.29
N GLY A 48 9.08 6.61 4.63
CA GLY A 48 8.20 7.27 3.68
C GLY A 48 6.94 6.49 3.35
N LYS A 49 6.58 5.49 4.15
CA LYS A 49 5.37 4.69 3.92
C LYS A 49 4.11 5.54 3.95
N THR A 50 3.98 6.40 4.94
CA THR A 50 2.83 7.30 5.05
C THR A 50 2.83 8.34 3.93
N THR A 51 4.01 8.83 3.54
CA THR A 51 4.16 9.77 2.44
C THR A 51 3.68 9.15 1.12
N LEU A 52 4.06 7.90 0.87
CA LEU A 52 3.62 7.19 -0.32
C LEU A 52 2.12 6.95 -0.29
N SER A 53 1.58 6.52 0.85
CA SER A 53 0.14 6.34 1.04
C SER A 53 -0.61 7.65 0.79
N ARG A 54 -0.07 8.78 1.25
CA ARG A 54 -0.63 10.10 1.00
C ARG A 54 -0.72 10.36 -0.50
N GLY A 55 0.35 10.06 -1.24
CA GLY A 55 0.37 10.22 -2.69
C GLY A 55 -0.72 9.41 -3.38
N ILE A 56 -0.91 8.16 -2.96
CA ILE A 56 -1.97 7.31 -3.49
C ILE A 56 -3.35 7.92 -3.20
N LEU A 57 -3.60 8.32 -1.97
CA LEU A 57 -4.89 8.91 -1.58
C LEU A 57 -5.17 10.22 -2.32
N LEU A 58 -4.16 11.08 -2.47
CA LEU A 58 -4.30 12.32 -3.22
C LEU A 58 -4.61 12.04 -4.69
N GLY A 59 -3.93 11.05 -5.27
CA GLY A 59 -4.19 10.63 -6.64
C GLY A 59 -5.58 10.05 -6.86
N LEU A 60 -6.18 9.47 -5.81
CA LEU A 60 -7.55 8.96 -5.84
C LEU A 60 -8.61 10.03 -5.55
N GLY A 61 -8.20 11.28 -5.37
CA GLY A 61 -9.11 12.39 -5.23
C GLY A 61 -9.30 12.91 -3.81
N HIS A 62 -8.57 12.37 -2.83
CA HIS A 62 -8.65 12.91 -1.48
C HIS A 62 -8.13 14.35 -1.46
N THR A 63 -8.83 15.22 -0.74
CA THR A 63 -8.39 16.60 -0.51
C THR A 63 -8.22 16.81 0.99
N GLY A 64 -7.20 17.55 1.39
CA GLY A 64 -6.91 17.79 2.79
C GLY A 64 -5.76 16.92 3.29
N ASN A 65 -5.61 16.92 4.61
CA ASN A 65 -4.50 16.22 5.24
C ASN A 65 -4.71 14.69 5.27
N VAL A 66 -3.63 13.96 5.11
CA VAL A 66 -3.59 12.52 5.35
C VAL A 66 -2.83 12.33 6.66
N LYS A 67 -3.51 11.77 7.65
CA LYS A 67 -2.92 11.50 8.96
C LYS A 67 -2.55 10.03 9.05
N SER A 68 -1.41 9.74 9.68
CA SER A 68 -1.11 8.37 10.04
C SER A 68 -2.11 7.92 11.11
N PRO A 69 -2.75 6.75 10.96
CA PRO A 69 -3.73 6.26 11.94
C PRO A 69 -3.04 5.67 13.17
N THR A 70 -2.27 6.50 13.88
CA THR A 70 -1.36 6.05 14.94
C THR A 70 -2.08 5.38 16.12
N TYR A 71 -3.26 5.87 16.48
CA TYR A 71 -4.00 5.35 17.65
C TYR A 71 -5.20 4.50 17.27
N ALA A 72 -5.79 4.76 16.11
CA ALA A 72 -7.02 4.10 15.68
C ALA A 72 -6.78 2.83 14.87
N LEU A 73 -5.54 2.53 14.50
CA LEU A 73 -5.11 1.46 13.60
C LEU A 73 -5.63 1.61 12.18
N VAL A 74 -6.76 2.24 11.95
CA VAL A 74 -7.35 2.42 10.62
C VAL A 74 -7.94 3.82 10.48
N GLU A 75 -7.74 4.42 9.29
CA GLU A 75 -8.36 5.68 8.90
C GLU A 75 -9.14 5.44 7.61
N PRO A 76 -10.46 5.65 7.61
CA PRO A 76 -11.27 5.46 6.41
C PRO A 76 -11.28 6.71 5.54
N TYR A 77 -11.35 6.52 4.23
CA TYR A 77 -11.48 7.57 3.23
C TYR A 77 -12.57 7.16 2.25
N GLU A 78 -13.62 7.98 2.14
CA GLU A 78 -14.68 7.74 1.17
C GLU A 78 -14.35 8.53 -0.10
N LEU A 79 -13.96 7.83 -1.15
CA LEU A 79 -13.49 8.43 -2.40
C LEU A 79 -14.34 7.93 -3.56
N GLU A 80 -14.12 8.49 -4.74
CA GLU A 80 -14.89 8.08 -5.92
C GLU A 80 -14.72 6.59 -6.24
N LEU A 81 -13.53 6.04 -6.01
CA LEU A 81 -13.26 4.62 -6.18
C LEU A 81 -14.12 3.76 -5.25
N GLY A 82 -14.44 4.28 -4.07
CA GLY A 82 -15.14 3.59 -3.00
C GLY A 82 -14.46 3.85 -1.67
N SER A 83 -14.70 2.98 -0.71
CA SER A 83 -14.08 3.09 0.61
C SER A 83 -12.63 2.65 0.56
N VAL A 84 -11.73 3.52 0.98
CA VAL A 84 -10.30 3.22 1.08
C VAL A 84 -9.94 3.24 2.56
N TYR A 85 -9.30 2.15 3.03
CA TYR A 85 -8.89 2.03 4.43
C TYR A 85 -7.37 2.04 4.52
N HIS A 86 -6.85 2.97 5.31
CA HIS A 86 -5.42 3.09 5.57
C HIS A 86 -5.14 2.58 6.97
N PHE A 87 -4.42 1.45 7.05
CA PHE A 87 -4.05 0.79 8.31
C PHE A 87 -2.58 1.08 8.62
N ASP A 88 -2.31 1.29 9.91
CA ASP A 88 -0.94 1.37 10.42
C ASP A 88 -0.86 0.45 11.64
N LEU A 89 -0.18 -0.67 11.50
CA LEU A 89 -0.12 -1.71 12.53
C LEU A 89 1.10 -1.56 13.45
N TYR A 90 1.83 -0.45 13.34
CA TYR A 90 3.06 -0.25 14.10
C TYR A 90 2.90 -0.46 15.60
N ARG A 91 1.84 0.06 16.20
CA ARG A 91 1.60 0.00 17.65
C ARG A 91 0.81 -1.21 18.10
N MET A 92 0.43 -2.08 17.16
CA MET A 92 -0.32 -3.29 17.50
C MET A 92 0.58 -4.26 18.26
N VAL A 93 0.10 -4.73 19.41
CA VAL A 93 0.86 -5.63 20.27
C VAL A 93 0.64 -7.09 19.88
N ASP A 94 -0.61 -7.43 19.57
CA ASP A 94 -1.01 -8.79 19.23
C ASP A 94 -1.81 -8.76 17.92
N ALA A 95 -1.42 -9.61 16.97
CA ALA A 95 -2.08 -9.68 15.67
C ALA A 95 -3.55 -10.07 15.78
N GLU A 96 -3.96 -10.75 16.86
CA GLU A 96 -5.37 -11.07 17.10
C GLU A 96 -6.25 -9.82 17.23
N GLU A 97 -5.66 -8.65 17.51
CA GLU A 97 -6.42 -7.40 17.57
C GLU A 97 -7.12 -7.11 16.25
N LEU A 98 -6.59 -7.62 15.13
CA LEU A 98 -7.23 -7.48 13.82
C LEU A 98 -8.60 -8.18 13.79
N GLU A 99 -8.72 -9.35 14.41
CA GLU A 99 -10.01 -10.05 14.50
C GLU A 99 -11.00 -9.25 15.34
N TYR A 100 -10.53 -8.74 16.47
CA TYR A 100 -11.40 -8.00 17.39
C TYR A 100 -11.92 -6.70 16.79
N MET A 101 -11.16 -6.06 15.91
CA MET A 101 -11.61 -4.83 15.24
C MET A 101 -12.50 -5.10 14.03
N GLY A 102 -12.70 -6.38 13.66
CA GLY A 102 -13.51 -6.72 12.49
C GLY A 102 -12.81 -6.50 11.17
N PHE A 103 -11.52 -6.82 11.10
CA PHE A 103 -10.71 -6.58 9.91
C PHE A 103 -11.31 -7.21 8.65
N ALA A 104 -11.92 -8.40 8.77
CA ALA A 104 -12.54 -9.07 7.63
C ALA A 104 -13.66 -8.22 7.01
N ASP A 105 -14.42 -7.48 7.82
CA ASP A 105 -15.47 -6.61 7.33
C ASP A 105 -14.90 -5.42 6.56
N TYR A 106 -13.77 -4.87 7.03
CA TYR A 106 -13.08 -3.81 6.29
C TYR A 106 -12.63 -4.33 4.91
N LEU A 107 -12.05 -5.53 4.86
CA LEU A 107 -11.60 -6.12 3.61
C LEU A 107 -12.75 -6.33 2.62
N SER A 108 -13.89 -6.83 3.09
CA SER A 108 -15.02 -7.10 2.19
C SER A 108 -15.70 -5.83 1.70
N ASP A 109 -15.61 -4.73 2.45
CA ASP A 109 -16.18 -3.45 2.08
C ASP A 109 -15.23 -2.58 1.25
N ALA A 110 -13.93 -2.84 1.34
CA ALA A 110 -12.92 -1.96 0.80
C ALA A 110 -12.80 -1.98 -0.72
N ALA A 111 -12.68 -0.78 -1.32
CA ALA A 111 -12.21 -0.64 -2.68
C ALA A 111 -10.68 -0.74 -2.72
N LEU A 112 -10.01 -0.36 -1.61
CA LEU A 112 -8.56 -0.43 -1.50
C LEU A 112 -8.19 -0.46 -0.02
N CYS A 113 -7.26 -1.35 0.33
CA CYS A 113 -6.62 -1.34 1.65
C CYS A 113 -5.15 -1.02 1.49
N LEU A 114 -4.69 -0.01 2.22
CA LEU A 114 -3.26 0.34 2.32
C LEU A 114 -2.84 -0.04 3.74
N ILE A 115 -1.90 -0.97 3.87
CA ILE A 115 -1.51 -1.51 5.18
C ILE A 115 -0.02 -1.29 5.42
N GLU A 116 0.30 -0.39 6.38
CA GLU A 116 1.68 -0.16 6.83
C GLU A 116 1.99 -1.12 7.97
N TRP A 117 3.24 -1.54 8.06
CA TRP A 117 3.74 -2.50 9.04
C TRP A 117 2.98 -3.82 8.99
N PRO A 118 2.86 -4.45 7.80
CA PRO A 118 2.10 -5.70 7.66
C PRO A 118 2.69 -6.85 8.48
N GLU A 119 3.98 -6.83 8.77
CA GLU A 119 4.64 -7.85 9.58
C GLU A 119 4.06 -7.95 10.99
N ARG A 120 3.45 -6.86 11.49
CA ARG A 120 2.80 -6.88 12.81
C ARG A 120 1.47 -7.65 12.79
N GLY A 121 0.89 -7.84 11.61
CA GLY A 121 -0.36 -8.58 11.45
C GLY A 121 -0.17 -9.95 10.83
N GLU A 122 1.05 -10.46 10.80
CA GLU A 122 1.34 -11.76 10.19
C GLU A 122 0.45 -12.86 10.77
N GLY A 123 -0.11 -13.67 9.86
CA GLY A 123 -1.03 -14.73 10.21
C GLY A 123 -2.50 -14.33 10.18
N PHE A 124 -2.80 -13.03 10.20
CA PHE A 124 -4.17 -12.49 10.21
C PHE A 124 -4.47 -11.61 9.00
N LEU A 125 -3.47 -11.34 8.17
CA LEU A 125 -3.65 -10.56 6.95
C LEU A 125 -3.78 -11.47 5.75
N PRO A 126 -4.57 -11.08 4.74
CA PRO A 126 -4.60 -11.81 3.47
C PRO A 126 -3.30 -11.60 2.72
N LEU A 127 -3.06 -12.39 1.67
CA LEU A 127 -1.96 -12.13 0.77
C LEU A 127 -2.21 -10.78 0.08
N ALA A 128 -1.22 -9.90 0.11
CA ALA A 128 -1.33 -8.62 -0.56
C ALA A 128 -1.28 -8.81 -2.08
N ASP A 129 -1.99 -7.96 -2.81
CA ASP A 129 -1.87 -7.95 -4.27
C ASP A 129 -0.54 -7.35 -4.69
N VAL A 130 -0.10 -6.29 -3.99
CA VAL A 130 1.20 -5.68 -4.20
C VAL A 130 1.83 -5.39 -2.84
N ASN A 131 3.08 -5.80 -2.68
CA ASN A 131 3.88 -5.40 -1.52
C ASN A 131 4.86 -4.31 -1.96
N ILE A 132 4.86 -3.20 -1.25
CA ILE A 132 5.77 -2.09 -1.51
C ILE A 132 6.78 -2.02 -0.39
N SER A 133 8.06 -2.11 -0.73
CA SER A 133 9.16 -1.97 0.22
C SER A 133 9.89 -0.66 -0.05
N ILE A 134 10.15 0.10 1.01
CA ILE A 134 10.87 1.37 0.91
C ILE A 134 12.13 1.29 1.75
N GLU A 135 13.29 1.49 1.10
CA GLU A 135 14.59 1.44 1.76
C GLU A 135 15.36 2.72 1.49
N GLN A 136 16.22 3.10 2.43
CA GLN A 136 17.09 4.23 2.22
C GLN A 136 18.11 3.91 1.12
N SER A 137 18.33 4.86 0.22
CA SER A 137 19.27 4.74 -0.89
C SER A 137 19.97 6.09 -1.05
N GLY A 138 21.19 6.20 -0.52
CA GLY A 138 21.87 7.48 -0.46
C GLY A 138 21.05 8.48 0.37
N GLU A 139 20.75 9.64 -0.22
CA GLU A 139 19.89 10.65 0.41
C GLU A 139 18.41 10.45 0.08
N GLY A 140 18.12 9.61 -0.91
CA GLY A 140 16.76 9.30 -1.34
C GLY A 140 16.28 7.96 -0.80
N ARG A 141 15.36 7.36 -1.56
CA ARG A 141 14.77 6.06 -1.22
C ARG A 141 14.69 5.18 -2.45
N CYS A 142 14.80 3.88 -2.25
CA CYS A 142 14.53 2.88 -3.26
C CYS A 142 13.18 2.25 -2.93
N VAL A 143 12.26 2.30 -3.88
CA VAL A 143 10.90 1.77 -3.71
C VAL A 143 10.77 0.55 -4.62
N THR A 144 10.48 -0.61 -4.03
CA THR A 144 10.27 -1.84 -4.76
C THR A 144 8.81 -2.25 -4.67
N LEU A 145 8.15 -2.38 -5.82
CA LEU A 145 6.77 -2.88 -5.90
C LEU A 145 6.81 -4.30 -6.41
N LYS A 146 6.33 -5.23 -5.59
CA LYS A 146 6.34 -6.65 -5.90
C LYS A 146 4.92 -7.17 -5.97
N ALA A 147 4.50 -7.64 -7.14
CA ALA A 147 3.18 -8.22 -7.34
C ALA A 147 3.09 -9.61 -6.71
N GLN A 148 1.95 -9.90 -6.08
CA GLN A 148 1.71 -11.18 -5.43
C GLN A 148 0.37 -11.80 -5.87
N SER A 149 -0.29 -11.20 -6.86
CA SER A 149 -1.54 -11.68 -7.44
C SER A 149 -1.63 -11.24 -8.89
N GLU A 150 -2.60 -11.76 -9.63
CA GLU A 150 -2.83 -11.31 -11.02
C GLU A 150 -3.15 -9.83 -11.07
N ALA A 151 -3.98 -9.35 -10.16
CA ALA A 151 -4.32 -7.93 -10.09
C ALA A 151 -3.08 -7.08 -9.78
N GLY A 152 -2.20 -7.59 -8.93
CA GLY A 152 -0.94 -6.93 -8.62
C GLY A 152 -0.01 -6.89 -9.82
N VAL A 153 0.07 -7.98 -10.59
CA VAL A 153 0.87 -8.03 -11.83
C VAL A 153 0.38 -6.97 -12.80
N GLU A 154 -0.93 -6.85 -12.97
CA GLU A 154 -1.51 -5.87 -13.88
C GLU A 154 -1.12 -4.43 -13.47
N LEU A 155 -1.22 -4.13 -12.19
CA LEU A 155 -0.85 -2.81 -11.67
C LEU A 155 0.63 -2.51 -11.94
N VAL A 156 1.52 -3.44 -11.57
CA VAL A 156 2.96 -3.27 -11.71
C VAL A 156 3.35 -3.09 -13.18
N GLN A 157 2.77 -3.88 -14.07
CA GLN A 157 3.06 -3.79 -15.50
C GLN A 157 2.60 -2.46 -16.09
N LYS A 158 1.41 -1.99 -15.70
CA LYS A 158 0.89 -0.70 -16.18
C LYS A 158 1.74 0.46 -15.67
N LEU A 159 2.16 0.39 -14.40
CA LEU A 159 3.03 1.40 -13.81
C LEU A 159 4.37 1.46 -14.55
N GLU A 160 4.96 0.31 -14.85
CA GLU A 160 6.22 0.22 -15.58
C GLU A 160 6.11 0.86 -16.97
N ARG A 161 5.01 0.59 -17.67
CA ARG A 161 4.77 1.15 -19.01
C ARG A 161 4.53 2.66 -19.00
N SER A 162 4.07 3.20 -17.88
CA SER A 162 3.75 4.62 -17.76
C SER A 162 4.97 5.50 -17.54
N GLY A 163 6.06 4.91 -17.13
CA GLY A 163 7.30 5.62 -16.84
C GLY A 163 8.34 5.54 -17.94
#